data_72ad02e4694345cc84664f3589ee1b6a
#
_entry.id   72ad02e4694345cc84664f3589ee1b6a
#
_cell.length_a   1.000
_cell.length_b   1.000
_cell.length_c   1.000
_cell.angle_alpha   90.00
_cell.angle_beta   90.00
_cell.angle_gamma   90.00
#
_symmetry.space_group_name_H-M   'P 1'
#
loop_
_entity.id
_entity.type
_entity.pdbx_description
1 polymer ?
#
loop_
_entity_poly.entity_id
_entity_poly.type
_entity_poly.pdbx_seq_one_letter_code
_entity_poly.pdbx_strand_id
1 'polypeptide(L)'
;MRRVVCVGGGTGLAPFIAFANHFRDTNDKRQLVILHGASYVDELSYKRLLTDFENESKERGPDEWNFLYRAAISRPKEQYNRSWNGQVGRVESFFKANAQGVSPLDELVGEKVTPENTRIYICGYQGTIDGVMDYVADRGFVNRDNPHEDGTFEVKYESYG
;
A
#
# COMPACT_ATOMS: atom_id res chain seq x y z
N MET A 1 -13.23 8.27 7.25
CA MET A 1 -12.11 7.55 6.61
C MET A 1 -10.84 7.86 7.38
N ARG A 2 -10.16 6.84 7.88
CA ARG A 2 -9.02 6.97 8.80
C ARG A 2 -7.67 6.62 8.16
N ARG A 3 -7.67 6.06 6.95
CA ARG A 3 -6.46 5.49 6.36
C ARG A 3 -6.43 5.66 4.86
N VAL A 4 -5.24 5.97 4.35
CA VAL A 4 -4.95 5.95 2.92
C VAL A 4 -3.85 4.91 2.69
N VAL A 5 -4.10 3.97 1.79
CA VAL A 5 -3.14 2.94 1.38
C VAL A 5 -2.72 3.23 -0.05
N CYS A 6 -1.43 3.46 -0.26
CA CYS A 6 -0.85 3.71 -1.57
C CYS A 6 -0.09 2.45 -2.03
N VAL A 7 -0.37 2.01 -3.25
CA VAL A 7 0.21 0.79 -3.83
C VAL A 7 0.99 1.17 -5.08
N GLY A 8 2.27 0.88 -5.10
CA GLY A 8 3.12 1.18 -6.25
C GLY A 8 4.03 0.04 -6.62
N GLY A 9 4.32 -0.10 -7.92
CA GLY A 9 5.29 -1.05 -8.45
C GLY A 9 6.43 -0.32 -9.14
N GLY A 10 7.64 -0.89 -9.06
CA GLY A 10 8.81 -0.36 -9.73
C GLY A 10 9.10 1.10 -9.34
N THR A 11 9.08 2.01 -10.32
CA THR A 11 9.39 3.43 -10.13
C THR A 11 8.15 4.29 -9.78
N GLY A 12 6.99 3.67 -9.62
CA GLY A 12 5.71 4.37 -9.45
C GLY A 12 5.48 5.03 -8.10
N LEU A 13 6.49 5.12 -7.24
CA LEU A 13 6.32 5.65 -5.88
C LEU A 13 6.46 7.17 -5.78
N ALA A 14 6.97 7.86 -6.79
CA ALA A 14 7.24 9.29 -6.69
C ALA A 14 6.02 10.12 -6.22
N PRO A 15 4.79 9.91 -6.74
CA PRO A 15 3.62 10.63 -6.22
C PRO A 15 3.35 10.37 -4.75
N PHE A 16 3.65 9.16 -4.28
CA PHE A 16 3.39 8.78 -2.89
C PHE A 16 4.41 9.37 -1.92
N ILE A 17 5.63 9.66 -2.40
CA ILE A 17 6.62 10.42 -1.61
C ILE A 17 6.07 11.82 -1.32
N ALA A 18 5.44 12.45 -2.31
CA ALA A 18 4.79 13.75 -2.11
C ALA A 18 3.65 13.68 -1.09
N PHE A 19 2.85 12.60 -1.12
CA PHE A 19 1.81 12.38 -0.10
C PHE A 19 2.41 12.25 1.29
N ALA A 20 3.48 11.46 1.44
CA ALA A 20 4.13 11.27 2.73
C ALA A 20 4.66 12.59 3.30
N ASN A 21 5.30 13.40 2.47
CA ASN A 21 5.77 14.72 2.88
C ASN A 21 4.60 15.63 3.28
N HIS A 22 3.52 15.62 2.52
CA HIS A 22 2.35 16.44 2.83
C HIS A 22 1.71 16.03 4.16
N PHE A 23 1.52 14.74 4.40
CA PHE A 23 0.95 14.25 5.65
C PHE A 23 1.83 14.63 6.84
N ARG A 24 3.15 14.49 6.69
CA ARG A 24 4.10 14.87 7.73
C ARG A 24 4.02 16.36 8.06
N ASP A 25 4.05 17.20 7.03
CA ASP A 25 4.16 18.65 7.18
C ASP A 25 2.86 19.29 7.66
N THR A 26 1.72 18.65 7.39
CA THR A 26 0.40 19.15 7.82
C THR A 26 -0.14 18.47 9.08
N ASN A 27 0.64 17.56 9.69
CA ASN A 27 0.22 16.76 10.84
C ASN A 27 -1.13 16.07 10.57
N ASP A 28 -1.30 15.49 9.39
CA ASP A 28 -2.51 14.77 9.03
C ASP A 28 -2.64 13.53 9.92
N LYS A 29 -3.76 13.41 10.62
CA LYS A 29 -3.97 12.34 11.60
C LYS A 29 -4.36 11.00 10.98
N ARG A 30 -4.67 10.99 9.68
CA ARG A 30 -4.96 9.73 8.99
C ARG A 30 -3.69 8.90 8.89
N GLN A 31 -3.85 7.59 9.00
CA GLN A 31 -2.75 6.67 8.74
C GLN A 31 -2.45 6.63 7.24
N LEU A 32 -1.19 6.80 6.89
CA LEU A 32 -0.71 6.62 5.53
C LEU A 32 0.13 5.34 5.47
N VAL A 33 -0.25 4.42 4.59
CA VAL A 33 0.48 3.17 4.35
C VAL A 33 0.96 3.18 2.91
N ILE A 34 2.25 2.96 2.69
CA ILE A 34 2.81 2.79 1.35
C ILE A 34 3.27 1.35 1.19
N LEU A 35 2.73 0.67 0.17
CA LEU A 35 3.08 -0.69 -0.21
C LEU A 35 3.81 -0.66 -1.55
N HIS A 36 5.01 -1.21 -1.59
CA HIS A 36 5.88 -1.18 -2.77
C HIS A 36 6.20 -2.60 -3.22
N GLY A 37 6.02 -2.87 -4.52
CA GLY A 37 6.38 -4.16 -5.12
C GLY A 37 7.57 -4.03 -6.06
N ALA A 38 8.47 -4.99 -5.98
CA ALA A 38 9.61 -5.09 -6.89
C ALA A 38 10.00 -6.55 -7.09
N SER A 39 10.73 -6.83 -8.17
CA SER A 39 11.28 -8.17 -8.41
C SER A 39 12.57 -8.39 -7.62
N TYR A 40 13.37 -7.35 -7.45
CA TYR A 40 14.68 -7.39 -6.79
C TYR A 40 14.78 -6.33 -5.71
N VAL A 41 15.53 -6.66 -4.65
CA VAL A 41 15.71 -5.77 -3.50
C VAL A 41 16.34 -4.43 -3.90
N ASP A 42 17.27 -4.43 -4.86
CA ASP A 42 17.93 -3.22 -5.32
C ASP A 42 17.02 -2.29 -6.16
N GLU A 43 15.85 -2.76 -6.57
CA GLU A 43 14.83 -1.94 -7.21
C GLU A 43 14.00 -1.12 -6.22
N LEU A 44 14.17 -1.35 -4.91
CA LEU A 44 13.48 -0.60 -3.85
C LEU A 44 14.18 0.72 -3.57
N SER A 45 14.21 1.61 -4.56
CA SER A 45 15.01 2.84 -4.55
C SER A 45 14.65 3.81 -3.44
N TYR A 46 13.40 3.80 -2.95
CA TYR A 46 12.94 4.68 -1.88
C TYR A 46 12.90 4.01 -0.51
N LYS A 47 13.36 2.76 -0.40
CA LYS A 47 13.24 2.00 0.84
C LYS A 47 13.88 2.71 2.02
N ARG A 48 15.08 3.26 1.86
CA ARG A 48 15.78 3.95 2.94
C ARG A 48 15.01 5.19 3.40
N LEU A 49 14.59 6.01 2.45
CA LEU A 49 13.83 7.22 2.74
C LEU A 49 12.54 6.89 3.48
N LEU A 50 11.78 5.91 2.98
CA LEU A 50 10.49 5.56 3.56
C LEU A 50 10.62 4.85 4.90
N THR A 51 11.71 4.09 5.10
CA THR A 51 12.01 3.50 6.40
C THR A 51 12.35 4.60 7.42
N ASP A 52 13.11 5.62 7.02
CA ASP A 52 13.42 6.77 7.87
C ASP A 52 12.14 7.54 8.24
N PHE A 53 11.21 7.69 7.29
CA PHE A 53 9.91 8.31 7.54
C PHE A 53 9.11 7.53 8.59
N GLU A 54 9.08 6.20 8.46
CA GLU A 54 8.37 5.37 9.44
C GLU A 54 8.98 5.51 10.84
N ASN A 55 10.30 5.52 10.94
CA ASN A 55 10.98 5.72 12.22
C ASN A 55 10.67 7.08 12.82
N GLU A 56 10.69 8.13 12.01
CA GLU A 56 10.30 9.47 12.46
C GLU A 56 8.85 9.50 12.95
N SER A 57 7.94 8.84 12.25
CA SER A 57 6.54 8.79 12.66
C SER A 57 6.35 8.11 14.01
N LYS A 58 7.12 7.05 14.28
CA LYS A 58 7.08 6.37 15.56
C LYS A 58 7.56 7.27 16.71
N GLU A 59 8.60 8.08 16.46
CA GLU A 59 9.11 9.03 17.44
C GLU A 59 8.11 10.15 17.73
N ARG A 60 7.43 10.65 16.68
CA ARG A 60 6.45 11.73 16.82
C ARG A 60 5.13 11.27 17.45
N GLY A 61 4.75 10.01 17.22
CA GLY A 61 3.51 9.45 17.69
C GLY A 61 2.35 9.58 16.68
N PRO A 62 1.33 8.70 16.79
CA PRO A 62 0.26 8.60 15.79
C PRO A 62 -0.65 9.84 15.71
N ASP A 63 -0.67 10.68 16.74
CA ASP A 63 -1.47 11.92 16.73
C ASP A 63 -0.84 13.01 15.85
N GLU A 64 0.45 12.91 15.58
CA GLU A 64 1.15 13.86 14.73
C GLU A 64 1.42 13.31 13.34
N TRP A 65 1.86 12.04 13.27
CA TRP A 65 2.12 11.38 11.99
C TRP A 65 2.04 9.87 12.17
N ASN A 66 1.13 9.23 11.44
CA ASN A 66 0.95 7.78 11.48
C ASN A 66 1.29 7.20 10.12
N PHE A 67 2.52 6.70 9.97
CA PHE A 67 3.07 6.27 8.68
C PHE A 67 3.64 4.87 8.77
N LEU A 68 3.32 4.03 7.77
CA LEU A 68 3.86 2.68 7.60
C LEU A 68 4.33 2.48 6.17
N TYR A 69 5.47 1.81 6.01
CA TYR A 69 5.99 1.40 4.72
C TYR A 69 6.32 -0.09 4.73
N ARG A 70 5.87 -0.82 3.72
CA ARG A 70 6.24 -2.22 3.52
C ARG A 70 6.47 -2.50 2.05
N ALA A 71 7.38 -3.44 1.78
CA ALA A 71 7.70 -3.86 0.41
C ALA A 71 7.50 -5.37 0.25
N ALA A 72 7.21 -5.78 -0.98
CA ALA A 72 7.12 -7.19 -1.37
C ALA A 72 8.10 -7.47 -2.50
N ILE A 73 8.75 -8.62 -2.45
CA ILE A 73 9.68 -9.08 -3.49
C ILE A 73 9.08 -10.29 -4.18
N SER A 74 8.93 -10.22 -5.51
CA SER A 74 8.24 -11.26 -6.28
C SER A 74 9.14 -12.43 -6.68
N ARG A 75 10.47 -12.29 -6.57
CA ARG A 75 11.43 -13.33 -6.94
C ARG A 75 12.33 -13.71 -5.77
N PRO A 76 11.76 -14.29 -4.69
CA PRO A 76 12.52 -14.54 -3.45
C PRO A 76 13.66 -15.55 -3.61
N LYS A 77 13.58 -16.44 -4.61
CA LYS A 77 14.58 -17.49 -4.85
C LYS A 77 15.79 -17.01 -5.64
N GLU A 78 15.73 -15.82 -6.21
CA GLU A 78 16.88 -15.25 -6.93
C GLU A 78 18.02 -14.96 -5.96
N GLN A 79 19.24 -15.21 -6.40
CA GLN A 79 20.44 -15.06 -5.55
C GLN A 79 20.57 -13.65 -4.97
N TYR A 80 20.24 -12.63 -5.73
CA TYR A 80 20.31 -11.22 -5.30
C TYR A 80 19.33 -10.89 -4.17
N ASN A 81 18.29 -11.72 -3.99
CA ASN A 81 17.21 -11.47 -3.03
C ASN A 81 17.30 -12.34 -1.77
N ARG A 82 18.34 -13.16 -1.63
CA ARG A 82 18.37 -14.16 -0.54
C ARG A 82 18.44 -13.57 0.86
N SER A 83 18.83 -12.30 1.00
CA SER A 83 18.75 -11.61 2.29
C SER A 83 17.36 -11.06 2.61
N TRP A 84 16.42 -11.17 1.68
CA TRP A 84 15.07 -10.64 1.87
C TRP A 84 14.29 -11.51 2.86
N ASN A 85 13.76 -10.88 3.90
CA ASN A 85 12.95 -11.55 4.92
C ASN A 85 11.57 -10.90 5.11
N GLY A 86 11.17 -9.98 4.20
CA GLY A 86 9.86 -9.34 4.23
C GLY A 86 8.81 -10.11 3.43
N GLN A 87 7.77 -9.40 3.01
CA GLN A 87 6.68 -9.97 2.23
C GLN A 87 7.19 -10.54 0.90
N VAL A 88 6.71 -11.73 0.55
CA VAL A 88 7.06 -12.45 -0.67
C VAL A 88 5.85 -12.46 -1.59
N GLY A 89 6.08 -12.22 -2.88
CA GLY A 89 5.07 -12.18 -3.92
C GLY A 89 4.95 -10.80 -4.54
N ARG A 90 3.93 -10.63 -5.37
CA ARG A 90 3.61 -9.33 -5.97
C ARG A 90 2.98 -8.43 -4.91
N VAL A 91 2.97 -7.12 -5.16
CA VAL A 91 2.46 -6.16 -4.17
C VAL A 91 0.99 -6.39 -3.80
N GLU A 92 0.17 -6.89 -4.73
CA GLU A 92 -1.22 -7.21 -4.45
C GLU A 92 -1.37 -8.32 -3.39
N SER A 93 -0.31 -9.09 -3.10
CA SER A 93 -0.35 -10.12 -2.06
C SER A 93 -0.61 -9.56 -0.66
N PHE A 94 -0.34 -8.27 -0.43
CA PHE A 94 -0.70 -7.62 0.83
C PHE A 94 -2.21 -7.63 1.09
N PHE A 95 -3.03 -7.74 0.04
CA PHE A 95 -4.48 -7.72 0.13
C PHE A 95 -5.10 -9.11 0.17
N LYS A 96 -4.29 -10.15 0.01
CA LYS A 96 -4.80 -11.52 -0.06
C LYS A 96 -5.12 -12.05 1.34
N ALA A 97 -6.40 -12.28 1.61
CA ALA A 97 -6.84 -12.83 2.88
C ALA A 97 -6.49 -14.33 3.00
N ASN A 98 -6.14 -14.75 4.21
CA ASN A 98 -5.95 -16.16 4.55
C ASN A 98 -7.29 -16.86 4.81
N ALA A 99 -7.26 -18.11 5.25
CA ALA A 99 -8.47 -18.88 5.54
C ALA A 99 -9.37 -18.25 6.62
N GLN A 100 -8.79 -17.42 7.50
CA GLN A 100 -9.53 -16.71 8.54
C GLN A 100 -10.03 -15.34 8.08
N GLY A 101 -9.81 -14.98 6.81
CA GLY A 101 -10.24 -13.69 6.26
C GLY A 101 -9.32 -12.52 6.60
N VAL A 102 -8.08 -12.80 7.01
CA VAL A 102 -7.10 -11.78 7.42
C VAL A 102 -5.99 -11.68 6.36
N SER A 103 -5.78 -10.47 5.84
CA SER A 103 -4.69 -10.20 4.90
C SER A 103 -3.42 -9.72 5.63
N PRO A 104 -2.24 -9.78 4.97
CA PRO A 104 -1.05 -9.14 5.55
C PRO A 104 -1.25 -7.66 5.88
N LEU A 105 -2.03 -6.94 5.07
CA LEU A 105 -2.33 -5.54 5.35
C LEU A 105 -3.19 -5.39 6.62
N ASP A 106 -4.19 -6.25 6.82
CA ASP A 106 -4.99 -6.23 8.05
C ASP A 106 -4.10 -6.40 9.28
N GLU A 107 -3.17 -7.36 9.22
CA GLU A 107 -2.23 -7.60 10.33
C GLU A 107 -1.34 -6.39 10.57
N LEU A 108 -0.85 -5.76 9.50
CA LEU A 108 0.02 -4.60 9.59
C LEU A 108 -0.66 -3.43 10.29
N VAL A 109 -1.92 -3.15 9.96
CA VAL A 109 -2.65 -2.01 10.52
C VAL A 109 -3.43 -2.35 11.79
N GLY A 110 -3.53 -3.63 12.14
CA GLY A 110 -4.16 -4.07 13.38
C GLY A 110 -5.68 -4.11 13.37
N GLU A 111 -6.30 -4.04 12.21
CA GLU A 111 -7.75 -4.15 12.04
C GLU A 111 -8.11 -4.57 10.62
N LYS A 112 -9.35 -5.00 10.42
CA LYS A 112 -9.86 -5.33 9.09
C LYS A 112 -9.98 -4.05 8.26
N VAL A 113 -9.34 -4.07 7.09
CA VAL A 113 -9.41 -2.98 6.11
C VAL A 113 -10.76 -3.04 5.40
N THR A 114 -11.53 -1.96 5.45
CA THR A 114 -12.89 -1.87 4.89
C THR A 114 -13.07 -0.58 4.08
N PRO A 115 -14.08 -0.51 3.19
CA PRO A 115 -14.36 0.72 2.47
C PRO A 115 -14.69 1.93 3.36
N GLU A 116 -15.19 1.68 4.57
CA GLU A 116 -15.55 2.71 5.52
C GLU A 116 -14.32 3.34 6.20
N ASN A 117 -13.24 2.56 6.39
CA ASN A 117 -12.07 3.05 7.12
C ASN A 117 -10.84 3.30 6.24
N THR A 118 -10.87 2.93 4.96
CA THR A 118 -9.67 2.95 4.10
C THR A 118 -9.99 3.44 2.70
N ARG A 119 -9.10 4.26 2.15
CA ARG A 119 -9.04 4.59 0.72
C ARG A 119 -7.77 3.99 0.12
N ILE A 120 -7.84 3.51 -1.11
CA ILE A 120 -6.72 2.86 -1.79
C ILE A 120 -6.37 3.66 -3.05
N TYR A 121 -5.09 3.92 -3.24
CA TYR A 121 -4.55 4.61 -4.41
C TYR A 121 -3.48 3.72 -5.05
N ILE A 122 -3.66 3.37 -6.33
CA ILE A 122 -2.77 2.42 -7.02
C ILE A 122 -2.10 3.13 -8.19
N CYS A 123 -0.76 3.07 -8.25
CA CYS A 123 0.00 3.48 -9.43
C CYS A 123 0.80 2.27 -9.92
N GLY A 124 0.45 1.76 -11.09
CA GLY A 124 1.13 0.56 -11.60
C GLY A 124 0.58 0.09 -12.93
N TYR A 125 1.00 -1.10 -13.30
CA TYR A 125 0.48 -1.76 -14.49
C TYR A 125 -0.94 -2.30 -14.24
N GLN A 126 -1.66 -2.55 -15.32
CA GLN A 126 -3.04 -3.03 -15.23
C GLN A 126 -3.16 -4.31 -14.40
N GLY A 127 -2.18 -5.21 -14.49
CA GLY A 127 -2.18 -6.44 -13.70
C GLY A 127 -2.15 -6.21 -12.21
N THR A 128 -1.44 -5.19 -11.74
CA THR A 128 -1.42 -4.80 -10.32
C THR A 128 -2.78 -4.25 -9.90
N ILE A 129 -3.36 -3.38 -10.72
CA ILE A 129 -4.68 -2.80 -10.46
C ILE A 129 -5.72 -3.91 -10.37
N ASP A 130 -5.77 -4.80 -11.36
CA ASP A 130 -6.72 -5.91 -11.40
C ASP A 130 -6.52 -6.85 -10.22
N GLY A 131 -5.27 -7.15 -9.86
CA GLY A 131 -4.97 -8.04 -8.73
C GLY A 131 -5.44 -7.46 -7.39
N VAL A 132 -5.22 -6.18 -7.14
CA VAL A 132 -5.73 -5.53 -5.94
C VAL A 132 -7.26 -5.56 -5.93
N MET A 133 -7.89 -5.18 -7.04
CA MET A 133 -9.36 -5.18 -7.15
C MET A 133 -9.95 -6.56 -6.91
N ASP A 134 -9.34 -7.61 -7.45
CA ASP A 134 -9.82 -8.98 -7.24
C ASP A 134 -9.84 -9.36 -5.76
N TYR A 135 -8.84 -8.93 -5.00
CA TYR A 135 -8.77 -9.25 -3.56
C TYR A 135 -9.69 -8.39 -2.69
N VAL A 136 -9.96 -7.15 -3.09
CA VAL A 136 -10.74 -6.23 -2.23
C VAL A 136 -12.21 -6.11 -2.64
N ALA A 137 -12.60 -6.65 -3.80
CA ALA A 137 -13.99 -6.60 -4.27
C ALA A 137 -14.95 -7.25 -3.27
N ASP A 138 -14.56 -8.40 -2.69
CA ASP A 138 -15.37 -9.11 -1.71
C ASP A 138 -15.62 -8.31 -0.43
N ARG A 139 -14.79 -7.31 -0.18
CA ARG A 139 -14.94 -6.42 0.99
C ARG A 139 -15.81 -5.21 0.69
N GLY A 140 -16.25 -5.07 -0.57
CA GLY A 140 -17.11 -3.96 -0.99
C GLY A 140 -16.38 -2.75 -1.57
N PHE A 141 -15.06 -2.83 -1.76
CA PHE A 141 -14.31 -1.76 -2.44
C PHE A 141 -14.67 -1.72 -3.92
N VAL A 142 -14.91 -0.52 -4.42
CA VAL A 142 -15.18 -0.27 -5.84
C VAL A 142 -14.28 0.84 -6.37
N ASN A 143 -14.16 0.93 -7.69
CA ASN A 143 -13.39 1.97 -8.36
C ASN A 143 -14.30 2.83 -9.26
N ARG A 144 -13.70 3.80 -9.93
CA ARG A 144 -14.43 4.74 -10.80
C ARG A 144 -15.18 4.05 -11.94
N ASP A 145 -14.68 2.90 -12.43
CA ASP A 145 -15.29 2.21 -13.58
C ASP A 145 -16.59 1.52 -13.20
N ASN A 146 -16.77 1.22 -11.92
CA ASN A 146 -17.94 0.54 -11.40
C ASN A 146 -18.28 1.05 -9.99
N PRO A 147 -18.66 2.34 -9.87
CA PRO A 147 -18.85 2.98 -8.56
C PRO A 147 -20.09 2.50 -7.83
N HIS A 148 -20.25 2.92 -6.59
CA HIS A 148 -21.49 2.75 -5.82
C HIS A 148 -22.63 3.53 -6.49
N GLU A 149 -23.87 3.23 -6.09
CA GLU A 149 -25.06 3.89 -6.64
C GLU A 149 -25.02 5.41 -6.53
N ASP A 150 -24.42 5.95 -5.47
CA ASP A 150 -24.27 7.39 -5.25
C ASP A 150 -23.09 8.01 -6.02
N GLY A 151 -22.37 7.21 -6.82
CA GLY A 151 -21.23 7.66 -7.61
C GLY A 151 -19.91 7.68 -6.85
N THR A 152 -19.87 7.31 -5.56
CA THR A 152 -18.65 7.28 -4.79
C THR A 152 -17.85 6.00 -5.04
N PHE A 153 -16.55 6.06 -4.79
CA PHE A 153 -15.65 4.92 -4.90
C PHE A 153 -14.42 5.11 -4.01
N GLU A 154 -13.89 4.01 -3.48
CA GLU A 154 -12.77 4.04 -2.54
C GLU A 154 -11.41 3.81 -3.19
N VAL A 155 -11.38 3.20 -4.38
CA VAL A 155 -10.13 2.86 -5.05
C VAL A 155 -9.91 3.78 -6.24
N LYS A 156 -8.78 4.50 -6.22
CA LYS A 156 -8.30 5.30 -7.35
C LYS A 156 -7.07 4.63 -7.94
N TYR A 157 -6.87 4.77 -9.24
CA TYR A 157 -5.71 4.20 -9.88
C TYR A 157 -5.23 5.03 -11.06
N GLU A 158 -3.93 4.88 -11.35
CA GLU A 158 -3.29 5.34 -12.58
C GLU A 158 -2.52 4.18 -13.18
N SER A 159 -2.79 3.86 -14.44
CA SER A 159 -2.14 2.77 -15.15
C SER A 159 -0.96 3.29 -15.98
N TYR A 160 0.12 2.52 -16.03
CA TYR A 160 1.31 2.84 -16.83
C TYR A 160 1.26 2.29 -18.26
N GLY A 161 0.17 1.72 -18.68
CA GLY A 161 0.11 1.25 -20.05
C GLY A 161 -0.96 0.25 -20.34
#